data_aa2d225a20d18f347a70d7e4731bad31
#
_entry.id   aa2d225a20d18f347a70d7e4731bad31
#
_cell.length_a   1.000
_cell.length_b   1.000
_cell.length_c   1.000
_cell.angle_alpha   90.00
_cell.angle_beta   90.00
_cell.angle_gamma   90.00
#
_symmetry.space_group_name_H-M   'P 1'
#
loop_
_entity.id
_entity.type
_entity.pdbx_description
1 polymer ?
#
loop_
_entity_poly.entity_id
_entity_poly.type
_entity_poly.pdbx_seq_one_letter_code
_entity_poly.pdbx_strand_id
1 'polypeptide(L)'
;MQKILISRCLLGERVRYDGGAHGPFAQLEEWRRQGRLVAVCPEVAGGLPTPRPPAEIPGGQGVRVLDGECGVLTIDGAEIGAAFLAGAHAALQLVEAHGIRLAVLKARSPSCGNRENYDGSFSGRRVPGEGVTAALLRRHGVRVFSEEELAEAAAVLAALEAGGGAP
;
A
#
# COMPACT_ATOMS: atom_id res chain seq x y z
N MET A 1 3.21 3.92 21.95
CA MET A 1 3.51 4.63 20.69
C MET A 1 2.86 3.88 19.54
N GLN A 2 2.06 4.60 18.76
CA GLN A 2 1.43 4.00 17.58
C GLN A 2 2.47 3.76 16.47
N LYS A 3 2.46 2.57 15.91
CA LYS A 3 3.27 2.22 14.75
C LYS A 3 2.50 2.54 13.46
N ILE A 4 3.23 2.74 12.37
CA ILE A 4 2.67 3.08 11.07
C ILE A 4 3.23 2.09 10.04
N LEU A 5 2.35 1.46 9.28
CA LEU A 5 2.78 0.67 8.14
C LEU A 5 3.09 1.61 6.98
N ILE A 6 4.21 1.41 6.29
CA ILE A 6 4.67 2.30 5.24
C ILE A 6 5.15 1.51 4.02
N SER A 7 4.78 1.97 2.83
CA SER A 7 5.34 1.45 1.59
C SER A 7 6.85 1.74 1.52
N ARG A 8 7.66 0.71 1.33
CA ARG A 8 9.12 0.83 1.36
C ARG A 8 9.66 1.82 0.34
N CYS A 9 9.05 1.91 -0.84
CA CYS A 9 9.50 2.84 -1.87
C CYS A 9 9.41 4.30 -1.43
N LEU A 10 8.53 4.62 -0.47
CA LEU A 10 8.41 5.98 0.08
C LEU A 10 9.56 6.35 1.01
N LEU A 11 10.34 5.37 1.45
CA LEU A 11 11.53 5.57 2.28
C LEU A 11 12.83 5.61 1.48
N GLY A 12 12.74 5.67 0.15
CA GLY A 12 13.90 5.69 -0.72
C GLY A 12 14.44 4.31 -1.10
N GLU A 13 13.79 3.23 -0.70
CA GLU A 13 14.19 1.87 -1.13
C GLU A 13 13.73 1.62 -2.56
N ARG A 14 14.62 1.02 -3.36
CA ARG A 14 14.40 0.81 -4.80
C ARG A 14 13.63 -0.49 -5.05
N VAL A 15 12.38 -0.53 -4.60
CA VAL A 15 11.52 -1.73 -4.68
C VAL A 15 10.31 -1.57 -5.61
N ARG A 16 10.21 -0.43 -6.30
CA ARG A 16 9.16 -0.23 -7.30
C ARG A 16 9.39 -1.17 -8.48
N TYR A 17 8.34 -1.40 -9.29
CA TYR A 17 8.40 -2.31 -10.46
C TYR A 17 9.56 -1.97 -11.41
N ASP A 18 9.93 -0.69 -11.52
CA ASP A 18 11.00 -0.20 -12.39
C ASP A 18 12.37 -0.14 -11.69
N GLY A 19 12.46 -0.58 -10.42
CA GLY A 19 13.64 -0.47 -9.60
C GLY A 19 13.87 0.91 -9.01
N GLY A 20 12.90 1.80 -9.13
CA GLY A 20 12.96 3.15 -8.59
C GLY A 20 12.46 3.26 -7.16
N ALA A 21 12.51 4.48 -6.64
CA ALA A 21 12.07 4.85 -5.31
C ALA A 21 11.42 6.24 -5.32
N HIS A 22 10.87 6.64 -4.19
CA HIS A 22 10.27 7.97 -3.98
C HIS A 22 10.89 8.65 -2.77
N GLY A 23 10.60 9.95 -2.63
CA GLY A 23 11.04 10.76 -1.52
C GLY A 23 12.33 11.54 -1.82
N PRO A 24 12.95 12.12 -0.77
CA PRO A 24 12.56 12.01 0.63
C PRO A 24 11.30 12.82 0.98
N PHE A 25 10.63 12.39 2.05
CA PHE A 25 9.48 13.08 2.62
C PHE A 25 9.79 13.44 4.08
N ALA A 26 9.76 14.72 4.42
CA ALA A 26 10.18 15.19 5.75
C ALA A 26 9.37 14.54 6.89
N GLN A 27 8.05 14.41 6.72
CA GLN A 27 7.21 13.78 7.74
C GLN A 27 7.56 12.30 7.95
N LEU A 28 7.88 11.59 6.87
CA LEU A 28 8.25 10.18 6.98
C LEU A 28 9.61 10.01 7.66
N GLU A 29 10.56 10.89 7.37
CA GLU A 29 11.85 10.88 8.04
C GLU A 29 11.72 11.16 9.54
N GLU A 30 10.81 12.05 9.94
CA GLU A 30 10.53 12.31 11.35
C GLU A 30 9.97 11.07 12.04
N TRP A 31 8.98 10.43 11.46
CA TRP A 31 8.40 9.19 12.00
C TRP A 31 9.43 8.06 12.05
N ARG A 32 10.32 8.02 11.07
CA ARG A 32 11.41 7.04 11.05
C ARG A 32 12.34 7.25 12.24
N ARG A 33 12.75 8.49 12.52
CA ARG A 33 13.59 8.83 13.69
C ARG A 33 12.92 8.45 15.00
N GLN A 34 11.59 8.55 15.06
CA GLN A 34 10.82 8.15 16.24
C GLN A 34 10.68 6.64 16.40
N GLY A 35 11.14 5.86 15.44
CA GLY A 35 11.01 4.40 15.47
C GLY A 35 9.59 3.90 15.22
N ARG A 36 8.75 4.68 14.55
CA ARG A 36 7.34 4.34 14.31
C ARG A 36 7.09 3.45 13.10
N LEU A 37 8.00 3.43 12.13
CA LEU A 37 7.72 2.86 10.82
C LEU A 37 7.94 1.36 10.77
N VAL A 38 6.97 0.65 10.22
CA VAL A 38 7.07 -0.77 9.83
C VAL A 38 6.94 -0.81 8.31
N ALA A 39 8.03 -1.12 7.62
CA ALA A 39 8.10 -1.01 6.18
C ALA A 39 7.73 -2.31 5.47
N VAL A 40 7.02 -2.19 4.36
CA VAL A 40 6.67 -3.33 3.49
C VAL A 40 6.56 -2.88 2.05
N CYS A 41 6.99 -3.75 1.12
CA CYS A 41 6.57 -3.68 -0.28
C CYS A 41 5.73 -4.92 -0.53
N PRO A 42 4.40 -4.80 -0.62
CA PRO A 42 3.55 -5.99 -0.77
C PRO A 42 3.87 -6.80 -2.02
N GLU A 43 4.24 -6.14 -3.13
CA GLU A 43 4.58 -6.85 -4.36
C GLU A 43 5.84 -7.71 -4.19
N VAL A 44 6.88 -7.17 -3.56
CA VAL A 44 8.10 -7.93 -3.24
C VAL A 44 7.81 -9.01 -2.21
N ALA A 45 7.04 -8.70 -1.18
CA ALA A 45 6.64 -9.67 -0.15
C ALA A 45 5.81 -10.82 -0.74
N GLY A 46 5.07 -10.57 -1.80
CA GLY A 46 4.31 -11.58 -2.53
C GLY A 46 5.16 -12.42 -3.50
N GLY A 47 6.46 -12.14 -3.58
CA GLY A 47 7.39 -12.92 -4.39
C GLY A 47 7.73 -12.34 -5.76
N LEU A 48 7.29 -11.12 -6.05
CA LEU A 48 7.60 -10.50 -7.35
C LEU A 48 9.02 -9.93 -7.35
N PRO A 49 9.74 -10.07 -8.49
CA PRO A 49 11.11 -9.54 -8.61
C PRO A 49 11.12 -8.03 -8.80
N THR A 50 12.30 -7.43 -8.62
CA THR A 50 12.56 -6.03 -8.96
C THR A 50 13.77 -5.98 -9.90
N PRO A 51 13.70 -5.38 -11.09
CA PRO A 51 12.49 -4.82 -11.70
C PRO A 51 11.50 -5.88 -12.18
N ARG A 52 10.29 -5.45 -12.52
CA ARG A 52 9.22 -6.31 -13.00
C ARG A 52 8.33 -5.53 -13.98
N PRO A 53 7.58 -6.22 -14.85
CA PRO A 53 6.66 -5.53 -15.76
C PRO A 53 5.61 -4.72 -14.97
N PRO A 54 5.17 -3.56 -15.49
CA PRO A 54 4.05 -2.86 -14.86
C PRO A 54 2.79 -3.72 -14.90
N ALA A 55 1.95 -3.59 -13.87
CA ALA A 55 0.73 -4.34 -13.73
C ALA A 55 -0.44 -3.41 -13.39
N GLU A 56 -1.64 -3.78 -13.81
CA GLU A 56 -2.87 -3.06 -13.50
C GLU A 56 -3.98 -4.05 -13.17
N ILE A 57 -4.96 -3.57 -12.42
CA ILE A 57 -6.17 -4.35 -12.12
C ILE A 57 -7.22 -4.00 -13.18
N PRO A 58 -7.77 -4.97 -13.91
CA PRO A 58 -8.90 -4.69 -14.82
C PRO A 58 -10.05 -4.02 -14.05
N GLY A 59 -10.40 -2.79 -14.44
CA GLY A 59 -11.39 -1.96 -13.75
C GLY A 59 -10.86 -1.21 -12.53
N GLY A 60 -9.63 -1.45 -12.09
CA GLY A 60 -8.99 -0.68 -11.01
C GLY A 60 -9.45 -0.99 -9.59
N GLN A 61 -10.21 -2.08 -9.36
CA GLN A 61 -10.85 -2.35 -8.07
C GLN A 61 -10.18 -3.51 -7.33
N GLY A 62 -9.29 -3.22 -6.37
CA GLY A 62 -8.61 -4.24 -5.57
C GLY A 62 -9.55 -5.13 -4.77
N VAL A 63 -10.71 -4.62 -4.35
CA VAL A 63 -11.72 -5.43 -3.67
C VAL A 63 -12.18 -6.61 -4.52
N ARG A 64 -12.26 -6.45 -5.84
CA ARG A 64 -12.65 -7.54 -6.74
C ARG A 64 -11.57 -8.61 -6.84
N VAL A 65 -10.31 -8.22 -6.70
CA VAL A 65 -9.21 -9.19 -6.62
C VAL A 65 -9.32 -10.00 -5.32
N LEU A 66 -9.58 -9.32 -4.19
CA LEU A 66 -9.79 -9.98 -2.91
C LEU A 66 -10.96 -10.97 -2.95
N ASP A 67 -12.02 -10.63 -3.67
CA ASP A 67 -13.23 -11.45 -3.75
C ASP A 67 -13.15 -12.53 -4.83
N GLY A 68 -12.01 -12.65 -5.53
CA GLY A 68 -11.81 -13.65 -6.56
C GLY A 68 -12.54 -13.37 -7.87
N GLU A 69 -13.01 -12.14 -8.08
CA GLU A 69 -13.80 -11.76 -9.26
C GLU A 69 -12.93 -11.31 -10.44
N CYS A 70 -11.70 -10.89 -10.19
CA CYS A 70 -10.74 -10.54 -11.25
C CYS A 70 -9.32 -10.77 -10.74
N GLY A 71 -8.36 -10.72 -11.67
CA GLY A 71 -6.95 -10.84 -11.36
C GLY A 71 -6.20 -9.52 -11.44
N VAL A 72 -4.89 -9.62 -11.46
CA VAL A 72 -3.97 -8.51 -11.74
C VAL A 72 -3.14 -8.93 -12.96
N LEU A 73 -3.11 -8.08 -13.97
CA LEU A 73 -2.45 -8.41 -15.24
C LEU A 73 -1.22 -7.54 -15.46
N THR A 74 -0.13 -8.15 -15.91
CA THR A 74 1.02 -7.39 -16.39
C THR A 74 0.71 -6.85 -17.79
N ILE A 75 1.51 -5.87 -18.23
CA ILE A 75 1.40 -5.32 -19.58
C ILE A 75 1.60 -6.40 -20.64
N ASP A 76 2.34 -7.48 -20.32
CA ASP A 76 2.57 -8.61 -21.20
C ASP A 76 1.45 -9.66 -21.14
N GLY A 77 0.40 -9.40 -20.37
CA GLY A 77 -0.77 -10.28 -20.26
C GLY A 77 -0.66 -11.40 -19.24
N ALA A 78 0.42 -11.45 -18.44
CA ALA A 78 0.55 -12.46 -17.40
C ALA A 78 -0.38 -12.15 -16.22
N GLU A 79 -1.06 -13.17 -15.68
CA GLU A 79 -1.92 -13.04 -14.51
C GLU A 79 -1.10 -13.28 -13.25
N ILE A 80 -1.00 -12.29 -12.36
CA ILE A 80 -0.17 -12.33 -11.16
C ILE A 80 -0.94 -12.00 -9.87
N GLY A 81 -2.25 -12.18 -9.89
CA GLY A 81 -3.12 -11.86 -8.73
C GLY A 81 -2.73 -12.62 -7.47
N ALA A 82 -2.27 -13.87 -7.60
CA ALA A 82 -1.85 -14.66 -6.43
C ALA A 82 -0.71 -13.98 -5.67
N ALA A 83 0.26 -13.38 -6.35
CA ALA A 83 1.35 -12.65 -5.72
C ALA A 83 0.83 -11.40 -5.00
N PHE A 84 -0.11 -10.67 -5.59
CA PHE A 84 -0.73 -9.51 -4.96
C PHE A 84 -1.53 -9.89 -3.72
N LEU A 85 -2.26 -11.00 -3.76
CA LEU A 85 -2.97 -11.51 -2.58
C LEU A 85 -2.00 -11.93 -1.47
N ALA A 86 -0.94 -12.65 -1.80
CA ALA A 86 0.08 -13.05 -0.84
C ALA A 86 0.75 -11.83 -0.20
N GLY A 87 1.06 -10.81 -0.99
CA GLY A 87 1.64 -9.57 -0.49
C GLY A 87 0.70 -8.78 0.42
N ALA A 88 -0.58 -8.74 0.07
CA ALA A 88 -1.60 -8.09 0.90
C ALA A 88 -1.72 -8.79 2.26
N HIS A 89 -1.74 -10.11 2.28
CA HIS A 89 -1.77 -10.88 3.52
C HIS A 89 -0.49 -10.73 4.34
N ALA A 90 0.66 -10.62 3.70
CA ALA A 90 1.91 -10.33 4.42
C ALA A 90 1.86 -8.97 5.13
N ALA A 91 1.31 -7.95 4.46
CA ALA A 91 1.09 -6.64 5.07
C ALA A 91 0.12 -6.72 6.25
N LEU A 92 -0.96 -7.48 6.11
CA LEU A 92 -1.93 -7.67 7.20
C LEU A 92 -1.29 -8.37 8.41
N GLN A 93 -0.42 -9.34 8.19
CA GLN A 93 0.31 -10.00 9.28
C GLN A 93 1.17 -9.00 10.07
N LEU A 94 1.83 -8.06 9.39
CA LEU A 94 2.58 -6.99 10.05
C LEU A 94 1.67 -6.08 10.87
N VAL A 95 0.52 -5.73 10.32
CA VAL A 95 -0.49 -4.93 11.01
C VAL A 95 -0.92 -5.61 12.30
N GLU A 96 -1.23 -6.89 12.25
CA GLU A 96 -1.67 -7.66 13.40
C GLU A 96 -0.55 -7.83 14.43
N ALA A 97 0.66 -8.13 13.99
CA ALA A 97 1.81 -8.33 14.87
C ALA A 97 2.19 -7.07 15.66
N HIS A 98 2.00 -5.89 15.08
CA HIS A 98 2.40 -4.63 15.68
C HIS A 98 1.22 -3.77 16.17
N GLY A 99 0.00 -4.26 16.07
CA GLY A 99 -1.19 -3.50 16.46
C GLY A 99 -1.38 -2.21 15.68
N ILE A 100 -1.06 -2.24 14.39
CA ILE A 100 -1.07 -1.04 13.54
C ILE A 100 -2.49 -0.63 13.19
N ARG A 101 -2.78 0.66 13.29
CA ARG A 101 -4.08 1.25 12.97
C ARG A 101 -4.03 2.28 11.86
N LEU A 102 -2.83 2.62 11.39
CA LEU A 102 -2.57 3.64 10.39
C LEU A 102 -1.52 3.16 9.40
N ALA A 103 -1.79 3.35 8.12
CA ALA A 103 -0.85 3.03 7.05
C ALA A 103 -0.71 4.20 6.09
N VAL A 104 0.51 4.39 5.56
CA VAL A 104 0.80 5.32 4.48
C VAL A 104 1.37 4.50 3.33
N LEU A 105 0.60 4.38 2.26
CA LEU A 105 0.90 3.52 1.14
C LEU A 105 1.00 4.33 -0.16
N LYS A 106 1.81 3.86 -1.10
CA LYS A 106 2.06 4.55 -2.37
C LYS A 106 0.79 4.73 -3.18
N ALA A 107 0.46 5.97 -3.53
CA ALA A 107 -0.71 6.30 -4.35
C ALA A 107 -0.65 5.61 -5.72
N ARG A 108 -1.81 5.23 -6.23
CA ARG A 108 -2.04 4.71 -7.58
C ARG A 108 -1.33 3.39 -7.92
N SER A 109 -0.78 2.72 -6.93
CA SER A 109 -0.24 1.38 -7.09
C SER A 109 -1.38 0.35 -7.11
N PRO A 110 -1.30 -0.72 -7.92
CA PRO A 110 -2.34 -1.76 -7.90
C PRO A 110 -2.38 -2.53 -6.57
N SER A 111 -1.31 -2.48 -5.78
CA SER A 111 -1.29 -3.01 -4.41
C SER A 111 -1.67 -1.97 -3.37
N CYS A 112 -1.10 -0.78 -3.44
CA CYS A 112 -1.07 0.19 -2.35
C CYS A 112 -2.00 1.39 -2.53
N GLY A 113 -2.51 1.66 -3.72
CA GLY A 113 -3.34 2.83 -3.99
C GLY A 113 -4.59 2.87 -3.10
N ASN A 114 -4.88 4.03 -2.51
CA ASN A 114 -5.98 4.14 -1.56
C ASN A 114 -7.21 4.87 -2.09
N ARG A 115 -7.10 5.63 -3.17
CA ARG A 115 -8.21 6.41 -3.74
C ARG A 115 -8.48 6.10 -5.19
N GLU A 116 -7.44 5.97 -5.99
CA GLU A 116 -7.59 5.70 -7.42
C GLU A 116 -6.51 4.76 -7.91
N ASN A 117 -6.82 4.08 -9.00
CA ASN A 117 -5.92 3.16 -9.68
C ASN A 117 -6.05 3.33 -11.19
N TYR A 118 -5.11 2.77 -11.92
CA TYR A 118 -5.24 2.65 -13.37
C TYR A 118 -6.27 1.58 -13.72
N ASP A 119 -6.95 1.76 -14.88
CA ASP A 119 -8.15 0.99 -15.21
C ASP A 119 -7.92 -0.39 -15.83
N GLY A 120 -6.66 -0.76 -16.03
CA GLY A 120 -6.32 -2.05 -16.65
C GLY A 120 -6.02 -1.97 -18.14
N SER A 121 -6.23 -0.80 -18.76
CA SER A 121 -5.99 -0.61 -20.20
C SER A 121 -4.55 -0.25 -20.55
N PHE A 122 -3.72 0.04 -19.54
CA PHE A 122 -2.36 0.54 -19.71
C PHE A 122 -2.27 1.81 -20.57
N SER A 123 -3.30 2.64 -20.47
CA SER A 123 -3.42 3.89 -21.23
C SER A 123 -3.18 5.14 -20.39
N GLY A 124 -2.89 4.98 -19.09
CA GLY A 124 -2.77 6.10 -18.15
C GLY A 124 -4.11 6.58 -17.60
N ARG A 125 -5.22 5.95 -17.97
CA ARG A 125 -6.53 6.29 -17.46
C ARG A 125 -6.70 5.80 -16.03
N ARG A 126 -7.09 6.71 -15.14
CA ARG A 126 -7.33 6.42 -13.72
C ARG A 126 -8.83 6.37 -13.43
N VAL A 127 -9.20 5.50 -12.49
CA VAL A 127 -10.57 5.35 -12.00
C VAL A 127 -10.54 5.32 -10.48
N PRO A 128 -11.64 5.71 -9.79
CA PRO A 128 -11.73 5.52 -8.34
C PRO A 128 -11.61 4.04 -8.01
N GLY A 129 -10.82 3.71 -7.01
CA GLY A 129 -10.62 2.32 -6.58
C GLY A 129 -9.39 2.19 -5.70
N GLU A 130 -9.34 1.09 -4.96
CA GLU A 130 -8.22 0.78 -4.06
C GLU A 130 -7.36 -0.34 -4.63
N GLY A 131 -6.08 -0.32 -4.29
CA GLY A 131 -5.19 -1.46 -4.52
C GLY A 131 -5.56 -2.65 -3.63
N VAL A 132 -5.02 -3.81 -3.94
CA VAL A 132 -5.36 -5.06 -3.23
C VAL A 132 -5.02 -4.97 -1.74
N THR A 133 -3.82 -4.50 -1.41
CA THR A 133 -3.37 -4.35 -0.01
C THR A 133 -4.18 -3.28 0.72
N ALA A 134 -4.37 -2.12 0.10
CA ALA A 134 -5.14 -1.04 0.71
C ALA A 134 -6.56 -1.49 1.06
N ALA A 135 -7.21 -2.21 0.14
CA ALA A 135 -8.55 -2.73 0.36
C ALA A 135 -8.60 -3.75 1.52
N LEU A 136 -7.63 -4.67 1.58
CA LEU A 136 -7.58 -5.67 2.65
C LEU A 136 -7.37 -5.00 4.02
N LEU A 137 -6.44 -4.06 4.12
CA LEU A 137 -6.16 -3.36 5.37
C LEU A 137 -7.37 -2.55 5.84
N ARG A 138 -8.07 -1.88 4.93
CA ARG A 138 -9.29 -1.15 5.28
C ARG A 138 -10.38 -2.07 5.81
N ARG A 139 -10.55 -3.26 5.24
CA ARG A 139 -11.50 -4.27 5.75
C ARG A 139 -11.19 -4.66 7.20
N HIS A 140 -9.93 -4.55 7.62
CA HIS A 140 -9.49 -4.87 8.97
C HIS A 140 -9.34 -3.64 9.87
N GLY A 141 -9.95 -2.52 9.51
CA GLY A 141 -10.04 -1.34 10.35
C GLY A 141 -8.81 -0.43 10.33
N VAL A 142 -7.87 -0.64 9.42
CA VAL A 142 -6.70 0.24 9.27
C VAL A 142 -7.10 1.49 8.46
N ARG A 143 -6.72 2.66 8.95
CA ARG A 143 -6.85 3.92 8.20
C ARG A 143 -5.70 3.99 7.20
N VAL A 144 -6.01 4.08 5.91
CA VAL A 144 -5.01 4.07 4.84
C VAL A 144 -4.94 5.42 4.16
N PHE A 145 -3.76 6.01 4.15
CA PHE A 145 -3.45 7.27 3.47
C PHE A 145 -2.36 7.05 2.44
N SER A 146 -2.18 8.01 1.54
CA SER A 146 -1.05 8.01 0.61
C SER A 146 -0.02 9.08 1.00
N GLU A 147 1.10 9.09 0.28
CA GLU A 147 2.12 10.13 0.44
C GLU A 147 1.61 11.53 0.09
N GLU A 148 0.48 11.61 -0.60
CA GLU A 148 -0.17 12.89 -0.93
C GLU A 148 -1.09 13.39 0.19
N GLU A 149 -1.23 12.63 1.27
CA GLU A 149 -2.15 12.90 2.36
C GLU A 149 -1.45 12.88 3.73
N LEU A 150 -0.18 13.26 3.77
CA LEU A 150 0.62 13.16 5.00
C LEU A 150 0.09 14.05 6.13
N ALA A 151 -0.49 15.20 5.80
CA ALA A 151 -1.08 16.08 6.82
C ALA A 151 -2.30 15.41 7.50
N GLU A 152 -3.16 14.79 6.72
CA GLU A 152 -4.32 14.07 7.25
C GLU A 152 -3.88 12.84 8.07
N ALA A 153 -2.87 12.12 7.59
CA ALA A 153 -2.30 10.98 8.32
C ALA A 153 -1.73 11.42 9.67
N ALA A 154 -1.01 12.54 9.70
CA ALA A 154 -0.45 13.08 10.93
C ALA A 154 -1.55 13.47 11.93
N ALA A 155 -2.66 14.04 11.46
CA ALA A 155 -3.78 14.39 12.32
C ALA A 155 -4.43 13.14 12.93
N VAL A 156 -4.58 12.09 12.15
CA VAL A 156 -5.12 10.82 12.65
C VAL A 156 -4.16 10.18 13.66
N LEU A 157 -2.86 10.21 13.39
CA LEU A 157 -1.86 9.71 14.32
C LEU A 157 -1.95 10.44 15.67
N ALA A 158 -2.03 11.77 15.63
CA ALA A 158 -2.17 12.56 16.85
C ALA A 158 -3.42 12.19 17.64
N ALA A 159 -4.55 11.97 16.95
CA ALA A 159 -5.79 11.56 17.58
C ALA A 159 -5.68 10.17 18.23
N LEU A 160 -5.02 9.22 17.56
CA LEU A 160 -4.78 7.88 18.10
C LEU A 160 -3.88 7.91 19.34
N GLU A 161 -2.84 8.74 19.33
CA GLU A 161 -1.95 8.89 20.49
C GLU A 161 -2.69 9.57 21.68
N ALA A 162 -3.51 10.58 21.39
CA ALA A 162 -4.30 11.29 22.42
C ALA A 162 -5.36 10.38 23.06
N GLY A 163 -5.89 9.41 22.29
CA GLY A 163 -6.83 8.41 22.79
C GLY A 163 -6.19 7.38 23.71
N GLY A 164 -4.90 7.52 24.04
CA GLY A 164 -4.19 6.64 24.97
C GLY A 164 -4.09 5.19 24.51
N GLY A 165 -4.18 4.95 23.20
CA GLY A 165 -4.18 3.60 22.68
C GLY A 165 -5.40 2.78 23.08
N ALA A 166 -6.48 3.43 23.44
CA ALA A 166 -7.75 2.75 23.75
C ALA A 166 -8.15 1.88 22.55
N PRO A 167 -8.58 0.64 22.81
CA PRO A 167 -8.96 -0.29 21.74
C PRO A 167 -10.17 0.18 20.95
#